data_c4839053a512887b27491932916c5c16
#
_entry.id   c4839053a512887b27491932916c5c16
#
_cell.length_a   1.000
_cell.length_b   1.000
_cell.length_c   1.000
_cell.angle_alpha   90.00
_cell.angle_beta   90.00
_cell.angle_gamma   90.00
#
_symmetry.space_group_name_H-M   'P 1'
#
loop_
_entity.id
_entity.type
_entity.pdbx_description
1 polymer ?
#
loop_
_entity_poly.entity_id
_entity_poly.type
_entity_poly.pdbx_seq_one_letter_code
_entity_poly.pdbx_strand_id
1 'polypeptide(L)'
;MSNLSSRGKSNLSEKKVATLAASRQRRPTIGCFRMPTINNTIPTTAHLATRRQTLFVAIGDITPDPRNPRKHGRAQIGAIARSIEAFGFNAPILVDKNNNIVAGHGRYEAATLLGIDKVPVILLDHLTPTQAKAYMLADNKLTDRSTWDEPKLAIQLKELSDLVLDFDIEAIGFEPPEIDLRIQSLDSALEEADDQFELATGPMVSRTGDLWLLGSHRLYCGSALDATSYDALSNGEKAAAAITDPPYNVKIDGHVSGNGRTTHREFAMASSEMSEGEFSDFLHQTFQRISAYCRDGALIYSFMDWRHMSEILAAGRAASLDLLNLCVWAKTNGGMGSLYRSRHELVFVFKNGKDPHTNNVQLGRFGRNRSNVWYAPGANSFARNSPKKQLESHPTVKPIALVADAILDCTQRNDIVIDPYLGSGTTILAAERTGRRCHAIEIDGRYVDTAIKRWQRLTKQKAKDVHGNTFAQTRSDRGANQ
;
A
#
# COMPACT_ATOMS: atom_id res chain seq x y z
N MET A 1 2.52 -62.68 -35.82
CA MET A 1 3.39 -62.27 -36.97
C MET A 1 4.05 -61.01 -36.46
N SER A 2 5.20 -61.21 -36.08
CA SER A 2 6.57 -60.88 -36.46
C SER A 2 6.91 -59.42 -36.13
N ASN A 3 7.69 -59.21 -35.06
CA ASN A 3 9.16 -59.23 -35.04
C ASN A 3 9.74 -57.97 -35.66
N LEU A 4 10.66 -57.25 -35.14
CA LEU A 4 11.90 -57.40 -34.40
C LEU A 4 12.44 -55.97 -34.15
N SER A 5 12.97 -55.64 -33.09
CA SER A 5 14.28 -55.78 -32.45
C SER A 5 15.08 -54.49 -32.63
N SER A 6 15.71 -53.91 -31.75
CA SER A 6 16.65 -54.16 -30.69
C SER A 6 17.83 -53.21 -30.78
N ARG A 7 18.30 -52.79 -29.60
CA ARG A 7 19.70 -52.41 -29.26
C ARG A 7 20.28 -51.11 -29.86
N GLY A 8 20.94 -50.23 -29.13
CA GLY A 8 21.97 -50.55 -28.20
C GLY A 8 22.39 -49.36 -27.35
N LYS A 9 22.85 -49.72 -26.20
CA LYS A 9 23.63 -48.93 -25.25
C LYS A 9 25.04 -48.68 -25.79
N SER A 10 25.61 -47.51 -25.48
CA SER A 10 27.02 -47.48 -25.09
C SER A 10 27.37 -46.16 -24.36
N ASN A 11 27.87 -46.34 -23.18
CA ASN A 11 28.71 -45.42 -22.39
C ASN A 11 30.00 -45.06 -23.16
N LEU A 12 30.57 -43.90 -22.81
CA LEU A 12 32.01 -43.68 -22.59
C LEU A 12 32.19 -42.18 -22.40
N SER A 13 32.42 -41.73 -21.22
CA SER A 13 33.65 -41.55 -20.45
C SER A 13 34.53 -40.41 -20.94
N GLU A 14 34.71 -39.49 -20.04
CA GLU A 14 35.92 -38.76 -19.63
C GLU A 14 37.10 -38.57 -20.61
N LYS A 15 37.67 -37.34 -20.46
CA LYS A 15 39.02 -36.91 -20.82
C LYS A 15 39.23 -36.40 -22.25
N LYS A 16 39.44 -35.07 -22.31
CA LYS A 16 40.70 -34.54 -22.83
C LYS A 16 40.79 -33.01 -22.58
N VAL A 17 41.58 -32.67 -21.57
CA VAL A 17 42.33 -31.42 -21.53
C VAL A 17 43.44 -31.56 -22.55
N ALA A 18 43.51 -30.69 -23.52
CA ALA A 18 44.70 -30.47 -24.35
C ALA A 18 44.65 -29.09 -24.98
N THR A 19 45.43 -28.20 -24.45
CA THR A 19 46.35 -27.26 -25.10
C THR A 19 46.11 -27.00 -26.59
N LEU A 20 45.71 -25.78 -26.92
CA LEU A 20 45.96 -25.21 -28.23
C LEU A 20 46.58 -23.83 -28.07
N ALA A 21 47.87 -23.82 -28.45
CA ALA A 21 48.71 -22.65 -28.53
C ALA A 21 48.32 -21.76 -29.72
N ALA A 22 48.42 -20.46 -29.46
CA ALA A 22 48.76 -19.36 -30.36
C ALA A 22 48.45 -19.50 -31.86
N SER A 23 47.41 -18.82 -32.31
CA SER A 23 47.40 -18.20 -33.65
C SER A 23 47.29 -16.67 -33.47
N ARG A 24 48.43 -16.03 -33.73
CA ARG A 24 48.53 -14.57 -33.88
C ARG A 24 47.70 -14.14 -35.10
N GLN A 25 46.52 -13.64 -34.90
CA GLN A 25 45.83 -12.83 -35.93
C GLN A 25 46.24 -11.35 -35.76
N ARG A 26 46.80 -10.85 -36.86
CA ARG A 26 47.22 -9.45 -37.00
C ARG A 26 46.04 -8.52 -36.76
N ARG A 27 46.20 -7.61 -35.79
CA ARG A 27 45.30 -6.46 -35.60
C ARG A 27 45.45 -5.53 -36.80
N PRO A 28 44.34 -5.01 -37.39
CA PRO A 28 44.45 -3.93 -38.36
C PRO A 28 44.99 -2.68 -37.65
N THR A 29 45.97 -2.07 -38.20
CA THR A 29 46.54 -0.78 -37.82
C THR A 29 45.47 0.29 -37.98
N ILE A 30 44.88 0.73 -36.88
CA ILE A 30 44.04 1.93 -36.85
C ILE A 30 44.97 3.11 -37.03
N GLY A 31 44.85 3.79 -38.17
CA GLY A 31 45.57 5.02 -38.45
C GLY A 31 45.41 6.02 -37.34
N CYS A 32 46.51 6.55 -36.86
CA CYS A 32 46.60 7.66 -35.94
C CYS A 32 45.90 8.90 -36.58
N PHE A 33 44.58 9.08 -36.30
CA PHE A 33 43.99 10.40 -36.48
C PHE A 33 44.63 11.32 -35.45
N ARG A 34 45.52 12.19 -35.89
CA ARG A 34 45.99 13.33 -35.12
C ARG A 34 44.75 14.18 -34.78
N MET A 35 44.24 14.03 -33.57
CA MET A 35 43.32 15.05 -33.03
C MET A 35 44.01 16.39 -33.00
N PRO A 36 43.33 17.48 -33.40
CA PRO A 36 43.91 18.80 -33.24
C PRO A 36 44.20 19.00 -31.77
N THR A 37 45.39 19.45 -31.45
CA THR A 37 45.80 19.90 -30.11
C THR A 37 44.83 21.03 -29.72
N ILE A 38 43.80 20.70 -28.97
CA ILE A 38 43.06 21.70 -28.22
C ILE A 38 44.04 22.19 -27.20
N ASN A 39 44.48 23.46 -27.33
CA ASN A 39 45.17 24.17 -26.26
C ASN A 39 44.23 24.21 -25.06
N ASN A 40 44.31 23.20 -24.20
CA ASN A 40 43.75 23.20 -22.89
C ASN A 40 44.60 24.16 -22.03
N THR A 41 44.39 25.45 -22.21
CA THR A 41 44.56 26.35 -21.09
C THR A 41 43.50 25.99 -20.10
N ILE A 42 43.84 25.13 -19.11
CA ILE A 42 43.04 24.90 -17.91
C ILE A 42 42.73 26.28 -17.35
N PRO A 43 41.47 26.74 -17.32
CA PRO A 43 41.15 28.01 -16.73
C PRO A 43 41.63 27.94 -15.29
N THR A 44 42.41 28.91 -14.89
CA THR A 44 42.94 29.06 -13.54
C THR A 44 41.79 28.84 -12.56
N THR A 45 41.90 27.85 -11.66
CA THR A 45 40.90 27.46 -10.67
C THR A 45 40.50 28.53 -9.67
N ALA A 46 40.99 29.76 -9.88
CA ALA A 46 40.73 30.93 -9.03
C ALA A 46 39.23 31.26 -8.83
N HIS A 47 38.35 31.00 -9.81
CA HIS A 47 36.91 31.19 -9.64
C HIS A 47 36.19 30.02 -8.94
N LEU A 48 36.85 28.87 -8.77
CA LEU A 48 36.28 27.76 -7.97
C LEU A 48 36.33 28.05 -6.46
N ALA A 49 37.22 28.92 -6.03
CA ALA A 49 37.46 29.25 -4.61
C ALA A 49 36.75 30.54 -4.14
N THR A 50 35.99 31.23 -5.00
CA THR A 50 35.35 32.50 -4.62
C THR A 50 34.18 32.20 -3.66
N ARG A 51 34.31 32.66 -2.41
CA ARG A 51 33.19 32.66 -1.43
C ARG A 51 32.09 33.57 -1.98
N ARG A 52 30.93 33.00 -2.27
CA ARG A 52 29.72 33.74 -2.61
C ARG A 52 28.85 33.86 -1.37
N GLN A 53 28.34 35.06 -1.13
CA GLN A 53 27.45 35.36 -0.03
C GLN A 53 26.00 35.19 -0.51
N THR A 54 25.15 34.68 0.37
CA THR A 54 23.70 34.72 0.20
C THR A 54 23.20 36.08 0.60
N LEU A 55 22.51 36.76 -0.31
CA LEU A 55 21.88 38.07 -0.09
C LEU A 55 20.36 37.84 0.00
N PHE A 56 19.67 38.67 0.77
CA PHE A 56 18.21 38.72 0.77
C PHE A 56 17.73 39.88 -0.09
N VAL A 57 17.06 39.59 -1.19
CA VAL A 57 16.59 40.58 -2.17
C VAL A 57 15.06 40.55 -2.20
N ALA A 58 14.43 41.71 -2.35
CA ALA A 58 12.97 41.77 -2.51
C ALA A 58 12.56 41.01 -3.76
N ILE A 59 11.50 40.20 -3.66
CA ILE A 59 11.06 39.33 -4.77
C ILE A 59 10.68 40.14 -6.01
N GLY A 60 10.17 41.37 -5.83
CA GLY A 60 9.84 42.28 -6.92
C GLY A 60 11.07 42.86 -7.67
N ASP A 61 12.28 42.78 -7.08
CA ASP A 61 13.52 43.21 -7.71
C ASP A 61 14.21 42.13 -8.55
N ILE A 62 13.59 40.91 -8.60
CA ILE A 62 14.11 39.75 -9.32
C ILE A 62 13.26 39.53 -10.57
N THR A 63 13.92 39.33 -11.71
CA THR A 63 13.23 39.14 -13.00
C THR A 63 13.40 37.71 -13.51
N PRO A 64 12.31 36.96 -13.71
CA PRO A 64 12.37 35.65 -14.39
C PRO A 64 12.86 35.82 -15.84
N ASP A 65 13.77 34.96 -16.29
CA ASP A 65 14.22 34.98 -17.70
C ASP A 65 13.13 34.31 -18.58
N PRO A 66 12.46 35.06 -19.48
CA PRO A 66 11.42 34.52 -20.34
C PRO A 66 11.93 33.47 -21.34
N ARG A 67 13.25 33.37 -21.52
CA ARG A 67 13.91 32.39 -22.40
C ARG A 67 14.18 31.06 -21.70
N ASN A 68 13.83 30.92 -20.41
CA ASN A 68 13.96 29.64 -19.72
C ASN A 68 13.10 28.57 -20.40
N PRO A 69 13.70 27.50 -20.96
CA PRO A 69 12.93 26.47 -21.66
C PRO A 69 12.20 25.51 -20.70
N ARG A 70 12.51 25.53 -19.40
CA ARG A 70 11.88 24.65 -18.41
C ARG A 70 10.54 25.22 -17.97
N LYS A 71 9.50 24.40 -18.09
CA LYS A 71 8.15 24.72 -17.63
C LYS A 71 7.92 24.12 -16.25
N HIS A 72 7.39 24.91 -15.34
CA HIS A 72 6.99 24.47 -14.01
C HIS A 72 5.47 24.33 -13.95
N GLY A 73 4.96 23.12 -13.67
CA GLY A 73 3.54 22.89 -13.48
C GLY A 73 3.06 23.33 -12.10
N ARG A 74 1.77 23.65 -11.95
CA ARG A 74 1.18 24.09 -10.66
C ARG A 74 1.46 23.10 -9.53
N ALA A 75 1.38 21.80 -9.81
CA ALA A 75 1.66 20.75 -8.80
C ALA A 75 3.10 20.81 -8.30
N GLN A 76 4.09 21.00 -9.21
CA GLN A 76 5.50 21.15 -8.83
C GLN A 76 5.74 22.43 -8.01
N ILE A 77 5.14 23.54 -8.40
CA ILE A 77 5.25 24.82 -7.65
C ILE A 77 4.65 24.63 -6.25
N GLY A 78 3.49 23.98 -6.12
CA GLY A 78 2.89 23.67 -4.84
C GLY A 78 3.77 22.77 -3.96
N ALA A 79 4.42 21.76 -4.54
CA ALA A 79 5.36 20.89 -3.80
C ALA A 79 6.58 21.68 -3.30
N ILE A 80 7.16 22.56 -4.13
CA ILE A 80 8.26 23.45 -3.72
C ILE A 80 7.79 24.40 -2.60
N ALA A 81 6.58 24.95 -2.70
CA ALA A 81 6.01 25.84 -1.68
C ALA A 81 5.87 25.11 -0.34
N ARG A 82 5.26 23.92 -0.30
CA ARG A 82 5.18 23.08 0.92
C ARG A 82 6.56 22.80 1.52
N SER A 83 7.56 22.51 0.68
CA SER A 83 8.93 22.27 1.13
C SER A 83 9.56 23.54 1.75
N ILE A 84 9.30 24.72 1.18
CA ILE A 84 9.77 26.00 1.74
C ILE A 84 9.06 26.31 3.06
N GLU A 85 7.77 26.04 3.17
CA GLU A 85 7.01 26.22 4.42
C GLU A 85 7.53 25.32 5.55
N ALA A 86 7.74 24.03 5.25
CA ALA A 86 8.15 23.05 6.24
C ALA A 86 9.62 23.21 6.69
N PHE A 87 10.53 23.51 5.76
CA PHE A 87 11.97 23.45 6.02
C PHE A 87 12.66 24.81 5.90
N GLY A 88 11.97 25.87 5.48
CA GLY A 88 12.56 27.14 5.18
C GLY A 88 13.15 27.24 3.76
N PHE A 89 13.50 28.45 3.34
CA PHE A 89 14.06 28.72 2.02
C PHE A 89 15.57 28.41 1.99
N ASN A 90 15.94 27.15 1.96
CA ASN A 90 17.33 26.70 2.14
C ASN A 90 18.18 26.69 0.87
N ALA A 91 17.57 26.69 -0.33
CA ALA A 91 18.27 26.67 -1.61
C ALA A 91 18.10 28.01 -2.32
N PRO A 92 19.14 28.89 -2.34
CA PRO A 92 19.03 30.24 -2.92
C PRO A 92 18.69 30.26 -4.41
N ILE A 93 18.09 31.35 -4.88
CA ILE A 93 17.90 31.61 -6.30
C ILE A 93 19.21 32.17 -6.84
N LEU A 94 19.66 31.70 -8.00
CA LEU A 94 20.86 32.19 -8.66
C LEU A 94 20.48 33.29 -9.66
N VAL A 95 21.08 34.47 -9.53
CA VAL A 95 20.78 35.64 -10.38
C VAL A 95 22.03 36.19 -11.04
N ASP A 96 21.86 36.84 -12.18
CA ASP A 96 22.93 37.62 -12.82
C ASP A 96 23.07 39.02 -12.19
N LYS A 97 24.02 39.80 -12.70
CA LYS A 97 24.27 41.19 -12.22
C LYS A 97 23.09 42.16 -12.41
N ASN A 98 22.08 41.80 -13.19
CA ASN A 98 20.87 42.56 -13.42
C ASN A 98 19.65 41.97 -12.69
N ASN A 99 19.86 41.07 -11.72
CA ASN A 99 18.84 40.32 -10.99
C ASN A 99 17.96 39.43 -11.88
N ASN A 100 18.41 39.06 -13.09
CA ASN A 100 17.70 38.07 -13.88
C ASN A 100 17.98 36.66 -13.32
N ILE A 101 16.95 35.83 -13.23
CA ILE A 101 17.08 34.46 -12.71
C ILE A 101 17.87 33.61 -13.71
N VAL A 102 18.98 33.05 -13.26
CA VAL A 102 19.77 32.05 -13.99
C VAL A 102 19.34 30.63 -13.60
N ALA A 103 19.07 30.38 -12.30
CA ALA A 103 18.54 29.10 -11.83
C ALA A 103 17.62 29.33 -10.62
N GLY A 104 16.54 28.51 -10.54
CA GLY A 104 15.58 28.56 -9.43
C GLY A 104 14.26 29.23 -9.77
N HIS A 105 13.83 29.26 -11.03
CA HIS A 105 12.52 29.79 -11.45
C HIS A 105 11.35 29.19 -10.67
N GLY A 106 11.32 27.87 -10.46
CA GLY A 106 10.26 27.23 -9.66
C GLY A 106 10.26 27.69 -8.20
N ARG A 107 11.42 27.99 -7.61
CA ARG A 107 11.52 28.55 -6.25
C ARG A 107 11.01 29.99 -6.18
N TYR A 108 11.28 30.77 -7.22
CA TYR A 108 10.72 32.12 -7.36
C TYR A 108 9.18 32.08 -7.43
N GLU A 109 8.62 31.21 -8.27
CA GLU A 109 7.18 31.06 -8.40
C GLU A 109 6.53 30.55 -7.09
N ALA A 110 7.18 29.61 -6.39
CA ALA A 110 6.74 29.13 -5.10
C ALA A 110 6.78 30.22 -4.02
N ALA A 111 7.84 31.03 -3.97
CA ALA A 111 7.93 32.16 -3.07
C ALA A 111 6.86 33.22 -3.34
N THR A 112 6.56 33.47 -4.62
CA THR A 112 5.47 34.36 -5.03
C THR A 112 4.12 33.83 -4.57
N LEU A 113 3.88 32.51 -4.70
CA LEU A 113 2.67 31.85 -4.23
C LEU A 113 2.50 31.97 -2.71
N LEU A 114 3.59 31.88 -1.95
CA LEU A 114 3.60 32.00 -0.49
C LEU A 114 3.57 33.46 0.01
N GLY A 115 3.67 34.44 -0.88
CA GLY A 115 3.70 35.86 -0.49
C GLY A 115 4.98 36.27 0.25
N ILE A 116 6.12 35.63 -0.05
CA ILE A 116 7.40 35.91 0.61
C ILE A 116 7.98 37.22 0.04
N ASP A 117 8.19 38.24 0.87
CA ASP A 117 8.67 39.55 0.47
C ASP A 117 10.14 39.55 0.01
N LYS A 118 10.99 38.76 0.69
CA LYS A 118 12.44 38.71 0.40
C LYS A 118 12.90 37.27 0.31
N VAL A 119 13.70 36.97 -0.70
CA VAL A 119 14.20 35.62 -0.96
C VAL A 119 15.74 35.59 -0.94
N PRO A 120 16.34 34.46 -0.54
CA PRO A 120 17.79 34.32 -0.59
C PRO A 120 18.26 34.17 -2.03
N VAL A 121 19.25 34.95 -2.43
CA VAL A 121 19.86 34.91 -3.75
C VAL A 121 21.38 34.79 -3.67
N ILE A 122 21.98 34.21 -4.70
CA ILE A 122 23.42 34.25 -4.94
C ILE A 122 23.66 34.92 -6.27
N LEU A 123 24.49 35.96 -6.25
CA LEU A 123 24.89 36.70 -7.43
C LEU A 123 25.99 35.98 -8.22
N LEU A 124 25.75 35.75 -9.50
CA LEU A 124 26.69 35.14 -10.46
C LEU A 124 27.34 36.22 -11.35
N ASP A 125 28.00 37.22 -10.73
CA ASP A 125 28.61 38.38 -11.39
C ASP A 125 29.81 38.03 -12.27
N HIS A 126 30.42 36.86 -12.03
CA HIS A 126 31.59 36.35 -12.76
C HIS A 126 31.25 35.71 -14.12
N LEU A 127 29.96 35.40 -14.37
CA LEU A 127 29.55 34.78 -15.63
C LEU A 127 29.29 35.81 -16.70
N THR A 128 29.81 35.59 -17.91
CA THR A 128 29.38 36.33 -19.09
C THR A 128 27.93 35.96 -19.43
N PRO A 129 27.20 36.79 -20.20
CA PRO A 129 25.82 36.48 -20.59
C PRO A 129 25.68 35.11 -21.32
N THR A 130 26.69 34.74 -22.11
CA THR A 130 26.73 33.44 -22.78
C THR A 130 26.91 32.27 -21.80
N GLN A 131 27.79 32.45 -20.82
CA GLN A 131 28.00 31.47 -19.75
C GLN A 131 26.76 31.32 -18.84
N ALA A 132 26.09 32.41 -18.49
CA ALA A 132 24.85 32.36 -17.70
C ALA A 132 23.75 31.58 -18.44
N LYS A 133 23.58 31.80 -19.74
CA LYS A 133 22.65 31.04 -20.59
C LYS A 133 23.04 29.57 -20.68
N ALA A 134 24.31 29.24 -20.85
CA ALA A 134 24.78 27.87 -20.88
C ALA A 134 24.59 27.17 -19.52
N TYR A 135 24.85 27.89 -18.42
CA TYR A 135 24.68 27.37 -17.07
C TYR A 135 23.20 27.10 -16.74
N MET A 136 22.27 27.97 -17.15
CA MET A 136 20.83 27.73 -17.03
C MET A 136 20.40 26.36 -17.63
N LEU A 137 20.91 26.04 -18.82
CA LEU A 137 20.65 24.77 -19.46
C LEU A 137 21.32 23.61 -18.75
N ALA A 138 22.57 23.81 -18.31
CA ALA A 138 23.34 22.75 -17.61
C ALA A 138 22.72 22.39 -16.26
N ASP A 139 22.33 23.38 -15.45
CA ASP A 139 21.69 23.17 -14.14
C ASP A 139 20.43 22.31 -14.27
N ASN A 140 19.55 22.68 -15.21
CA ASN A 140 18.35 21.91 -15.50
C ASN A 140 18.67 20.49 -15.98
N LYS A 141 19.63 20.33 -16.92
CA LYS A 141 19.90 19.02 -17.53
C LYS A 141 20.65 18.06 -16.63
N LEU A 142 21.55 18.56 -15.80
CA LEU A 142 22.31 17.72 -14.86
C LEU A 142 21.42 17.17 -13.75
N THR A 143 20.45 17.94 -13.28
CA THR A 143 19.46 17.49 -12.30
C THR A 143 18.64 16.32 -12.85
N ASP A 144 18.26 16.35 -14.14
CA ASP A 144 17.49 15.27 -14.78
C ASP A 144 18.26 13.94 -14.97
N ARG A 145 19.58 13.94 -14.76
CA ARG A 145 20.41 12.73 -14.95
C ARG A 145 20.57 11.87 -13.70
N SER A 146 20.22 12.41 -12.54
CA SER A 146 20.24 11.64 -11.30
C SER A 146 19.04 10.66 -11.22
N THR A 147 19.26 9.51 -10.59
CA THR A 147 18.22 8.53 -10.28
C THR A 147 18.28 8.16 -8.80
N TRP A 148 17.18 7.65 -8.28
CA TRP A 148 17.13 7.18 -6.90
C TRP A 148 17.70 5.76 -6.77
N ASP A 149 18.34 5.48 -5.65
CA ASP A 149 18.56 4.11 -5.15
C ASP A 149 17.24 3.69 -4.51
N GLU A 150 16.36 3.01 -5.27
CA GLU A 150 14.99 2.72 -4.85
C GLU A 150 14.90 1.96 -3.52
N PRO A 151 15.74 0.94 -3.22
CA PRO A 151 15.72 0.29 -1.92
C PRO A 151 16.04 1.23 -0.75
N LYS A 152 17.06 2.08 -0.89
CA LYS A 152 17.42 3.04 0.15
C LYS A 152 16.35 4.11 0.33
N LEU A 153 15.79 4.60 -0.77
CA LEU A 153 14.69 5.56 -0.73
C LEU A 153 13.49 4.97 0.00
N ALA A 154 13.10 3.74 -0.31
CA ALA A 154 11.97 3.05 0.33
C ALA A 154 12.18 2.91 1.85
N ILE A 155 13.40 2.56 2.30
CA ILE A 155 13.75 2.48 3.72
C ILE A 155 13.60 3.85 4.40
N GLN A 156 14.15 4.92 3.80
CA GLN A 156 14.06 6.27 4.37
C GLN A 156 12.61 6.79 4.42
N LEU A 157 11.82 6.52 3.38
CA LEU A 157 10.40 6.87 3.36
C LEU A 157 9.62 6.12 4.45
N LYS A 158 9.94 4.85 4.69
CA LYS A 158 9.34 4.07 5.77
C LYS A 158 9.71 4.66 7.13
N GLU A 159 11.00 4.92 7.38
CA GLU A 159 11.48 5.52 8.63
C GLU A 159 10.76 6.84 8.93
N LEU A 160 10.68 7.75 7.93
CA LEU A 160 9.96 9.01 8.07
C LEU A 160 8.46 8.81 8.34
N SER A 161 7.84 7.83 7.66
CA SER A 161 6.42 7.54 7.82
C SER A 161 6.06 6.94 9.19
N ASP A 162 7.02 6.31 9.86
CA ASP A 162 6.85 5.69 11.19
C ASP A 162 7.08 6.70 12.34
N LEU A 163 7.58 7.91 12.02
CA LEU A 163 7.81 8.99 12.99
C LEU A 163 6.60 9.91 13.14
N VAL A 164 6.48 10.53 14.32
CA VAL A 164 5.58 11.67 14.51
C VAL A 164 6.28 12.91 13.99
N LEU A 165 5.87 13.37 12.82
CA LEU A 165 6.44 14.54 12.17
C LEU A 165 5.68 15.80 12.61
N ASP A 166 6.39 16.94 12.72
CA ASP A 166 5.84 18.27 12.94
C ASP A 166 5.53 19.01 11.63
N PHE A 167 5.66 18.31 10.50
CA PHE A 167 5.35 18.79 9.15
C PHE A 167 4.62 17.72 8.35
N ASP A 168 3.96 18.12 7.26
CA ASP A 168 3.34 17.20 6.31
C ASP A 168 4.41 16.46 5.50
N ILE A 169 4.36 15.12 5.48
CA ILE A 169 5.32 14.30 4.73
C ILE A 169 5.36 14.64 3.22
N GLU A 170 4.28 15.20 2.66
CA GLU A 170 4.27 15.67 1.27
C GLU A 170 5.26 16.84 1.00
N ALA A 171 5.74 17.49 2.07
CA ALA A 171 6.76 18.53 1.94
C ALA A 171 8.10 18.03 1.41
N ILE A 172 8.36 16.69 1.48
CA ILE A 172 9.53 16.08 0.84
C ILE A 172 9.39 15.93 -0.68
N GLY A 173 8.22 16.23 -1.25
CA GLY A 173 7.97 16.27 -2.69
C GLY A 173 7.46 14.97 -3.31
N PHE A 174 7.19 13.94 -2.50
CA PHE A 174 6.51 12.70 -2.93
C PHE A 174 5.03 12.76 -2.60
N GLU A 175 4.20 12.24 -3.50
CA GLU A 175 2.77 12.07 -3.23
C GLU A 175 2.54 10.82 -2.35
N PRO A 176 1.54 10.80 -1.43
CA PRO A 176 1.31 9.67 -0.54
C PRO A 176 1.22 8.30 -1.24
N PRO A 177 0.56 8.17 -2.41
CA PRO A 177 0.54 6.89 -3.13
C PRO A 177 1.91 6.45 -3.67
N GLU A 178 2.82 7.40 -3.97
CA GLU A 178 4.20 7.07 -4.38
C GLU A 178 5.02 6.55 -3.20
N ILE A 179 4.83 7.15 -2.02
CA ILE A 179 5.46 6.72 -0.77
C ILE A 179 5.01 5.29 -0.44
N ASP A 180 3.70 5.05 -0.45
CA ASP A 180 3.12 3.75 -0.15
C ASP A 180 3.61 2.66 -1.09
N LEU A 181 3.69 2.94 -2.40
CA LEU A 181 4.18 1.99 -3.40
C LEU A 181 5.64 1.58 -3.14
N ARG A 182 6.50 2.54 -2.78
CA ARG A 182 7.90 2.26 -2.48
C ARG A 182 8.07 1.46 -1.19
N ILE A 183 7.33 1.82 -0.15
CA ILE A 183 7.34 1.07 1.13
C ILE A 183 6.85 -0.36 0.91
N GLN A 184 5.78 -0.55 0.14
CA GLN A 184 5.25 -1.88 -0.19
C GLN A 184 6.30 -2.77 -0.88
N SER A 185 7.20 -2.20 -1.66
CA SER A 185 8.26 -2.97 -2.32
C SER A 185 9.25 -3.65 -1.34
N LEU A 186 9.32 -3.19 -0.09
CA LEU A 186 10.17 -3.79 0.96
C LEU A 186 9.55 -5.07 1.56
N ASP A 187 8.23 -5.22 1.51
CA ASP A 187 7.50 -6.27 2.24
C ASP A 187 7.22 -7.54 1.41
N SER A 188 7.54 -7.54 0.11
CA SER A 188 7.18 -8.62 -0.84
C SER A 188 7.68 -10.03 -0.47
N ALA A 189 8.64 -10.16 0.44
CA ALA A 189 9.21 -11.45 0.85
C ALA A 189 8.54 -12.07 2.10
N LEU A 190 7.70 -11.33 2.85
CA LEU A 190 7.15 -11.76 4.14
C LEU A 190 5.65 -12.16 4.05
N GLU A 191 5.01 -11.96 2.91
CA GLU A 191 3.55 -11.98 2.77
C GLU A 191 2.92 -13.37 2.96
N GLU A 192 3.53 -14.43 2.45
CA GLU A 192 2.93 -15.79 2.48
C GLU A 192 2.93 -16.43 3.88
N ALA A 193 3.90 -16.09 4.73
CA ALA A 193 4.02 -16.68 6.06
C ALA A 193 2.94 -16.18 7.04
N ASP A 194 2.48 -14.94 6.89
CA ASP A 194 1.50 -14.33 7.78
C ASP A 194 0.05 -14.66 7.41
N ASP A 195 -0.19 -15.15 6.19
CA ASP A 195 -1.48 -15.70 5.78
C ASP A 195 -1.77 -17.05 6.43
N GLN A 196 -0.73 -17.72 6.96
CA GLN A 196 -0.87 -18.99 7.64
C GLN A 196 -1.08 -18.79 9.15
N PHE A 197 -2.17 -19.30 9.67
CA PHE A 197 -2.46 -19.28 11.10
C PHE A 197 -3.28 -20.50 11.54
N GLU A 198 -3.26 -20.78 12.83
CA GLU A 198 -4.15 -21.73 13.49
C GLU A 198 -5.12 -20.97 14.39
N LEU A 199 -6.38 -21.44 14.45
CA LEU A 199 -7.33 -20.88 15.42
C LEU A 199 -6.78 -21.00 16.83
N ALA A 200 -7.07 -20.01 17.66
CA ALA A 200 -6.67 -20.02 19.05
C ALA A 200 -7.25 -21.24 19.77
N THR A 201 -6.36 -22.10 20.26
CA THR A 201 -6.70 -23.29 21.04
C THR A 201 -6.69 -22.98 22.53
N GLY A 202 -7.48 -23.75 23.30
CA GLY A 202 -7.61 -23.56 24.75
C GLY A 202 -8.80 -22.69 25.16
N PRO A 203 -8.88 -22.28 26.45
CA PRO A 203 -9.95 -21.44 26.95
C PRO A 203 -9.98 -20.09 26.23
N MET A 204 -11.16 -19.62 25.86
CA MET A 204 -11.40 -18.34 25.23
C MET A 204 -11.14 -17.20 26.24
N VAL A 205 -10.33 -16.22 25.82
CA VAL A 205 -9.98 -15.07 26.67
C VAL A 205 -10.97 -13.93 26.43
N SER A 206 -11.19 -13.56 25.17
CA SER A 206 -12.07 -12.44 24.81
C SER A 206 -13.54 -12.80 25.01
N ARG A 207 -14.32 -11.86 25.50
CA ARG A 207 -15.77 -11.98 25.79
C ARG A 207 -16.52 -10.84 25.12
N THR A 208 -17.80 -11.04 24.84
CA THR A 208 -18.67 -9.97 24.32
C THR A 208 -18.60 -8.75 25.24
N GLY A 209 -18.39 -7.58 24.65
CA GLY A 209 -18.20 -6.31 25.32
C GLY A 209 -16.71 -5.90 25.51
N ASP A 210 -15.77 -6.80 25.27
CA ASP A 210 -14.35 -6.46 25.38
C ASP A 210 -13.90 -5.57 24.22
N LEU A 211 -13.19 -4.49 24.54
CA LEU A 211 -12.46 -3.67 23.58
C LEU A 211 -10.96 -3.85 23.77
N TRP A 212 -10.29 -4.30 22.72
CA TRP A 212 -8.85 -4.49 22.66
C TRP A 212 -8.17 -3.39 21.85
N LEU A 213 -7.04 -2.90 22.35
CA LEU A 213 -6.16 -1.94 21.69
C LEU A 213 -4.91 -2.68 21.20
N LEU A 214 -4.74 -2.70 19.86
CA LEU A 214 -3.64 -3.34 19.17
C LEU A 214 -2.78 -2.23 18.50
N GLY A 215 -1.89 -1.62 19.26
CA GLY A 215 -1.22 -0.38 18.83
C GLY A 215 -2.25 0.72 18.57
N SER A 216 -2.35 1.18 17.33
CA SER A 216 -3.34 2.16 16.87
C SER A 216 -4.68 1.55 16.43
N HIS A 217 -4.78 0.22 16.34
CA HIS A 217 -6.01 -0.47 15.96
C HIS A 217 -6.92 -0.72 17.17
N ARG A 218 -8.20 -0.88 16.91
CA ARG A 218 -9.24 -1.17 17.90
C ARG A 218 -10.03 -2.40 17.46
N LEU A 219 -10.20 -3.36 18.36
CA LEU A 219 -10.94 -4.60 18.10
C LEU A 219 -11.97 -4.81 19.19
N TYR A 220 -13.23 -4.80 18.83
CA TYR A 220 -14.35 -5.00 19.74
C TYR A 220 -14.95 -6.40 19.54
N CYS A 221 -15.13 -7.10 20.66
CA CYS A 221 -15.83 -8.38 20.68
C CYS A 221 -17.33 -8.15 20.79
N GLY A 222 -18.09 -8.26 19.69
CA GLY A 222 -19.52 -7.96 19.70
C GLY A 222 -20.18 -8.13 18.33
N SER A 223 -21.44 -7.68 18.23
CA SER A 223 -22.24 -7.81 17.02
C SER A 223 -22.02 -6.65 16.05
N ALA A 224 -21.84 -6.97 14.77
CA ALA A 224 -21.78 -6.03 13.66
C ALA A 224 -23.11 -5.30 13.39
N LEU A 225 -24.23 -5.76 13.94
CA LEU A 225 -25.53 -5.14 13.79
C LEU A 225 -25.81 -4.11 14.91
N ASP A 226 -25.05 -4.14 16.01
CA ASP A 226 -25.26 -3.27 17.16
C ASP A 226 -24.52 -1.94 17.00
N ALA A 227 -25.23 -0.81 17.13
CA ALA A 227 -24.62 0.51 17.10
C ALA A 227 -23.56 0.70 18.21
N THR A 228 -23.80 0.12 19.39
CA THR A 228 -22.89 0.18 20.54
C THR A 228 -21.51 -0.38 20.24
N SER A 229 -21.41 -1.39 19.36
CA SER A 229 -20.12 -1.94 18.91
C SER A 229 -19.30 -0.90 18.14
N TYR A 230 -19.96 -0.14 17.28
CA TYR A 230 -19.30 0.91 16.50
C TYR A 230 -18.99 2.15 17.36
N ASP A 231 -19.88 2.53 18.28
CA ASP A 231 -19.63 3.63 19.21
C ASP A 231 -18.39 3.35 20.06
N ALA A 232 -18.23 2.14 20.55
CA ALA A 232 -17.03 1.70 21.31
C ALA A 232 -15.75 1.81 20.47
N LEU A 233 -15.84 1.61 19.13
CA LEU A 233 -14.69 1.69 18.23
C LEU A 233 -14.37 3.11 17.79
N SER A 234 -15.37 3.92 17.48
CA SER A 234 -15.22 5.15 16.70
C SER A 234 -14.41 6.22 17.43
N ASN A 235 -14.57 6.33 18.75
CA ASN A 235 -13.98 7.41 19.54
C ASN A 235 -14.25 8.81 18.93
N GLY A 236 -15.41 8.97 18.26
CA GLY A 236 -15.80 10.20 17.57
C GLY A 236 -15.21 10.38 16.17
N GLU A 237 -14.36 9.48 15.71
CA GLU A 237 -13.75 9.52 14.38
C GLU A 237 -14.56 8.67 13.37
N LYS A 238 -14.50 9.07 12.08
CA LYS A 238 -15.15 8.35 10.98
C LYS A 238 -14.13 7.63 10.11
N ALA A 239 -14.51 6.44 9.64
CA ALA A 239 -13.68 5.63 8.76
C ALA A 239 -13.61 6.22 7.34
N ALA A 240 -12.44 6.10 6.72
CA ALA A 240 -12.18 6.50 5.34
C ALA A 240 -12.58 5.42 4.33
N ALA A 241 -12.58 4.16 4.77
CA ALA A 241 -13.02 3.02 3.98
C ALA A 241 -13.57 1.92 4.88
N ALA A 242 -14.33 0.99 4.27
CA ALA A 242 -14.71 -0.27 4.89
C ALA A 242 -14.26 -1.43 4.02
N ILE A 243 -13.72 -2.47 4.66
CA ILE A 243 -13.48 -3.79 4.06
C ILE A 243 -14.35 -4.75 4.84
N THR A 244 -15.23 -5.49 4.18
CA THR A 244 -16.18 -6.33 4.89
C THR A 244 -16.43 -7.64 4.16
N ASP A 245 -16.42 -8.72 4.92
CA ASP A 245 -16.68 -10.09 4.46
C ASP A 245 -17.85 -10.68 5.28
N PRO A 246 -19.09 -10.20 5.08
CA PRO A 246 -20.23 -10.70 5.83
C PRO A 246 -20.46 -12.19 5.53
N PRO A 247 -21.04 -12.97 6.45
CA PRO A 247 -21.38 -14.36 6.17
C PRO A 247 -22.35 -14.46 4.97
N TYR A 248 -22.15 -15.48 4.10
CA TYR A 248 -22.82 -15.56 2.79
C TYR A 248 -24.15 -16.33 2.82
N ASN A 249 -24.71 -16.65 3.98
CA ASN A 249 -25.91 -17.45 4.13
C ASN A 249 -25.81 -18.82 3.42
N VAL A 250 -24.66 -19.47 3.45
CA VAL A 250 -24.37 -20.77 2.83
C VAL A 250 -23.92 -21.77 3.88
N LYS A 251 -24.47 -22.97 3.88
CA LYS A 251 -24.02 -24.06 4.76
C LYS A 251 -22.54 -24.35 4.54
N ILE A 252 -21.76 -24.33 5.61
CA ILE A 252 -20.34 -24.69 5.57
C ILE A 252 -20.22 -26.19 5.37
N ASP A 253 -21.06 -26.99 6.07
CA ASP A 253 -21.04 -28.46 5.98
C ASP A 253 -21.57 -28.94 4.61
N GLY A 254 -20.73 -29.67 3.88
CA GLY A 254 -21.03 -30.21 2.56
C GLY A 254 -20.82 -29.28 1.37
N HIS A 255 -20.77 -27.96 1.54
CA HIS A 255 -20.57 -27.01 0.44
C HIS A 255 -19.17 -26.40 0.40
N VAL A 256 -18.55 -26.16 1.54
CA VAL A 256 -17.22 -25.56 1.67
C VAL A 256 -16.17 -26.62 1.98
N SER A 257 -16.48 -27.60 2.79
CA SER A 257 -15.54 -28.65 3.24
C SER A 257 -15.42 -29.85 2.29
N GLY A 258 -16.32 -30.01 1.31
CA GLY A 258 -16.38 -31.21 0.44
C GLY A 258 -16.57 -32.50 1.24
N ASN A 259 -16.37 -33.68 0.60
CA ASN A 259 -16.42 -34.99 1.27
C ASN A 259 -15.16 -35.30 2.09
N GLY A 260 -14.45 -34.30 2.62
CA GLY A 260 -13.25 -34.43 3.45
C GLY A 260 -13.59 -34.84 4.89
N ARG A 261 -12.60 -35.40 5.61
CA ARG A 261 -12.71 -35.80 7.03
C ARG A 261 -12.78 -34.62 8.02
N THR A 262 -12.72 -33.39 7.55
CA THR A 262 -12.65 -32.18 8.39
C THR A 262 -14.00 -31.49 8.39
N THR A 263 -14.67 -31.46 9.55
CA THR A 263 -15.89 -30.67 9.79
C THR A 263 -15.48 -29.30 10.30
N HIS A 264 -15.92 -28.23 9.63
CA HIS A 264 -15.77 -26.86 10.10
C HIS A 264 -17.00 -26.46 10.91
N ARG A 265 -16.78 -25.65 11.95
CA ARG A 265 -17.87 -25.09 12.75
C ARG A 265 -18.63 -24.06 11.90
N GLU A 266 -19.95 -24.08 12.01
CA GLU A 266 -20.83 -23.10 11.37
C GLU A 266 -20.58 -21.67 11.93
N PHE A 267 -20.82 -20.66 11.11
CA PHE A 267 -20.79 -19.27 11.58
C PHE A 267 -21.87 -19.00 12.61
N ALA A 268 -21.67 -18.00 13.46
CA ALA A 268 -22.61 -17.64 14.52
C ALA A 268 -23.96 -17.12 13.97
N MET A 269 -24.01 -16.72 12.69
CA MET A 269 -25.22 -16.26 11.99
C MET A 269 -25.05 -16.38 10.47
N ALA A 270 -26.17 -16.36 9.72
CA ALA A 270 -26.24 -16.46 8.26
C ALA A 270 -25.52 -17.72 7.70
N SER A 271 -25.81 -18.88 8.31
CA SER A 271 -25.32 -20.20 7.90
C SER A 271 -26.42 -20.99 7.17
N SER A 272 -27.12 -20.35 6.23
CA SER A 272 -28.25 -20.93 5.45
C SER A 272 -29.59 -21.07 6.22
N GLU A 273 -29.72 -20.39 7.36
CA GLU A 273 -30.96 -20.30 8.12
C GLU A 273 -31.87 -19.16 7.67
N MET A 274 -31.35 -18.18 6.92
CA MET A 274 -32.11 -17.02 6.50
C MET A 274 -32.75 -17.21 5.13
N SER A 275 -34.00 -16.79 4.98
CA SER A 275 -34.64 -16.60 3.68
C SER A 275 -33.96 -15.46 2.89
N GLU A 276 -34.23 -15.33 1.59
CA GLU A 276 -33.70 -14.23 0.75
C GLU A 276 -34.05 -12.85 1.31
N GLY A 277 -35.26 -12.68 1.84
CA GLY A 277 -35.72 -11.42 2.46
C GLY A 277 -34.96 -11.11 3.74
N GLU A 278 -34.86 -12.07 4.66
CA GLU A 278 -34.14 -11.92 5.92
C GLU A 278 -32.64 -11.65 5.67
N PHE A 279 -32.07 -12.29 4.66
CA PHE A 279 -30.66 -12.06 4.30
C PHE A 279 -30.45 -10.66 3.67
N SER A 280 -31.38 -10.20 2.83
CA SER A 280 -31.36 -8.82 2.33
C SER A 280 -31.45 -7.79 3.46
N ASP A 281 -32.30 -8.02 4.45
CA ASP A 281 -32.46 -7.16 5.63
C ASP A 281 -31.19 -7.16 6.50
N PHE A 282 -30.58 -8.31 6.69
CA PHE A 282 -29.30 -8.45 7.39
C PHE A 282 -28.20 -7.61 6.72
N LEU A 283 -28.04 -7.75 5.39
CA LEU A 283 -27.06 -6.97 4.62
C LEU A 283 -27.38 -5.46 4.64
N HIS A 284 -28.67 -5.10 4.55
CA HIS A 284 -29.10 -3.70 4.63
C HIS A 284 -28.74 -3.09 5.98
N GLN A 285 -29.04 -3.76 7.11
CA GLN A 285 -28.64 -3.28 8.43
C GLN A 285 -27.14 -3.14 8.56
N THR A 286 -26.37 -4.11 8.04
CA THR A 286 -24.91 -4.04 7.99
C THR A 286 -24.43 -2.79 7.26
N PHE A 287 -24.94 -2.52 6.06
CA PHE A 287 -24.55 -1.34 5.28
C PHE A 287 -24.99 -0.04 5.90
N GLN A 288 -26.16 0.02 6.55
CA GLN A 288 -26.58 1.19 7.31
C GLN A 288 -25.60 1.51 8.44
N ARG A 289 -25.14 0.49 9.19
CA ARG A 289 -24.13 0.68 10.24
C ARG A 289 -22.83 1.18 9.66
N ILE A 290 -22.28 0.51 8.66
CA ILE A 290 -21.03 0.92 8.00
C ILE A 290 -21.14 2.36 7.49
N SER A 291 -22.23 2.71 6.78
CA SER A 291 -22.46 4.05 6.25
C SER A 291 -22.46 5.12 7.34
N ALA A 292 -23.11 4.85 8.48
CA ALA A 292 -23.19 5.78 9.60
C ALA A 292 -21.82 6.09 10.22
N TYR A 293 -20.88 5.14 10.21
CA TYR A 293 -19.54 5.28 10.80
C TYR A 293 -18.44 5.56 9.78
N CYS A 294 -18.76 5.63 8.49
CA CYS A 294 -17.87 6.09 7.43
C CYS A 294 -18.05 7.59 7.16
N ARG A 295 -16.99 8.24 6.67
CA ARG A 295 -17.07 9.62 6.16
C ARG A 295 -17.80 9.65 4.82
N ASP A 296 -18.27 10.82 4.42
CA ASP A 296 -18.75 11.06 3.06
C ASP A 296 -17.59 10.84 2.06
N GLY A 297 -17.83 10.19 0.93
CA GLY A 297 -16.81 9.79 -0.02
C GLY A 297 -16.05 8.48 0.32
N ALA A 298 -16.32 7.85 1.46
CA ALA A 298 -15.67 6.56 1.81
C ALA A 298 -16.05 5.45 0.83
N LEU A 299 -15.09 4.57 0.50
CA LEU A 299 -15.36 3.36 -0.27
C LEU A 299 -15.60 2.15 0.64
N ILE A 300 -16.57 1.33 0.26
CA ILE A 300 -16.96 0.11 0.97
C ILE A 300 -16.73 -1.06 0.03
N TYR A 301 -15.76 -1.92 0.36
CA TYR A 301 -15.48 -3.16 -0.35
C TYR A 301 -16.19 -4.31 0.37
N SER A 302 -17.22 -4.87 -0.23
CA SER A 302 -17.97 -5.99 0.35
C SER A 302 -17.76 -7.25 -0.49
N PHE A 303 -17.20 -8.28 0.13
CA PHE A 303 -17.05 -9.57 -0.48
C PHE A 303 -18.39 -10.32 -0.48
N MET A 304 -18.67 -11.08 -1.52
CA MET A 304 -19.86 -11.91 -1.64
C MET A 304 -19.68 -13.00 -2.70
N ASP A 305 -20.42 -14.08 -2.57
CA ASP A 305 -20.51 -15.08 -3.61
C ASP A 305 -21.49 -14.65 -4.73
N TRP A 306 -21.40 -15.28 -5.88
CA TRP A 306 -22.21 -14.93 -7.05
C TRP A 306 -23.70 -15.24 -6.87
N ARG A 307 -24.08 -16.11 -5.91
CA ARG A 307 -25.49 -16.50 -5.69
C ARG A 307 -26.30 -15.39 -5.06
N HIS A 308 -25.66 -14.56 -4.25
CA HIS A 308 -26.30 -13.50 -3.47
C HIS A 308 -26.05 -12.08 -4.04
N MET A 309 -25.83 -12.03 -5.37
CA MET A 309 -25.62 -10.74 -6.07
C MET A 309 -26.85 -9.83 -5.99
N SER A 310 -28.06 -10.39 -6.06
CA SER A 310 -29.30 -9.61 -6.00
C SER A 310 -29.51 -8.99 -4.64
N GLU A 311 -29.29 -9.74 -3.58
CA GLU A 311 -29.49 -9.33 -2.19
C GLU A 311 -28.51 -8.22 -1.81
N ILE A 312 -27.21 -8.37 -2.12
CA ILE A 312 -26.22 -7.36 -1.80
C ILE A 312 -26.45 -6.05 -2.58
N LEU A 313 -26.87 -6.14 -3.84
CA LEU A 313 -27.20 -4.96 -4.65
C LEU A 313 -28.47 -4.27 -4.14
N ALA A 314 -29.47 -5.04 -3.71
CA ALA A 314 -30.69 -4.49 -3.11
C ALA A 314 -30.38 -3.79 -1.78
N ALA A 315 -29.60 -4.45 -0.91
CA ALA A 315 -29.17 -3.90 0.37
C ALA A 315 -28.33 -2.62 0.23
N GLY A 316 -27.40 -2.58 -0.73
CA GLY A 316 -26.60 -1.38 -1.01
C GLY A 316 -27.47 -0.19 -1.44
N ARG A 317 -28.41 -0.42 -2.35
CA ARG A 317 -29.39 0.62 -2.77
C ARG A 317 -30.27 1.09 -1.62
N ALA A 318 -30.77 0.17 -0.80
CA ALA A 318 -31.60 0.48 0.36
C ALA A 318 -30.83 1.33 1.40
N ALA A 319 -29.52 1.08 1.54
CA ALA A 319 -28.63 1.88 2.40
C ALA A 319 -28.14 3.18 1.73
N SER A 320 -28.66 3.55 0.56
CA SER A 320 -28.27 4.75 -0.21
C SER A 320 -26.80 4.79 -0.62
N LEU A 321 -26.20 3.62 -0.88
CA LEU A 321 -24.83 3.48 -1.37
C LEU A 321 -24.82 3.46 -2.90
N ASP A 322 -23.86 4.16 -3.51
CA ASP A 322 -23.62 4.14 -4.95
C ASP A 322 -22.69 2.99 -5.33
N LEU A 323 -23.12 2.05 -6.17
CA LEU A 323 -22.23 1.05 -6.72
C LEU A 323 -21.28 1.67 -7.75
N LEU A 324 -19.99 1.71 -7.46
CA LEU A 324 -18.96 2.23 -8.36
C LEU A 324 -18.35 1.16 -9.27
N ASN A 325 -18.14 -0.04 -8.73
CA ASN A 325 -17.50 -1.13 -9.49
C ASN A 325 -17.88 -2.50 -8.92
N LEU A 326 -17.66 -3.52 -9.75
CA LEU A 326 -17.64 -4.91 -9.34
C LEU A 326 -16.26 -5.48 -9.68
N CYS A 327 -15.50 -5.82 -8.64
CA CYS A 327 -14.22 -6.47 -8.79
C CYS A 327 -14.36 -7.99 -8.63
N VAL A 328 -13.48 -8.72 -9.29
CA VAL A 328 -13.44 -10.19 -9.25
C VAL A 328 -12.11 -10.63 -8.67
N TRP A 329 -12.12 -11.23 -7.50
CA TRP A 329 -10.95 -11.94 -7.01
C TRP A 329 -10.86 -13.32 -7.67
N ALA A 330 -9.94 -13.44 -8.64
CA ALA A 330 -9.65 -14.70 -9.35
C ALA A 330 -8.61 -15.51 -8.57
N LYS A 331 -9.06 -16.67 -8.06
CA LYS A 331 -8.21 -17.59 -7.28
C LYS A 331 -7.36 -18.47 -8.20
N THR A 332 -6.20 -18.93 -7.71
CA THR A 332 -5.32 -19.84 -8.48
C THR A 332 -5.93 -21.21 -8.65
N ASN A 333 -6.73 -21.69 -7.68
CA ASN A 333 -7.35 -22.99 -7.67
C ASN A 333 -8.87 -22.89 -7.71
N GLY A 334 -9.51 -23.75 -8.52
CA GLY A 334 -10.97 -23.86 -8.56
C GLY A 334 -11.49 -24.64 -7.35
N GLY A 335 -12.56 -24.13 -6.74
CA GLY A 335 -13.34 -24.84 -5.73
C GLY A 335 -14.23 -25.94 -6.33
N MET A 336 -15.14 -26.48 -5.51
CA MET A 336 -16.18 -27.43 -5.96
C MET A 336 -17.19 -26.71 -6.85
N GLY A 337 -17.85 -27.46 -7.75
CA GLY A 337 -18.90 -26.92 -8.60
C GLY A 337 -19.59 -28.04 -9.37
N SER A 338 -20.87 -27.87 -9.66
CA SER A 338 -21.66 -28.88 -10.39
C SER A 338 -21.46 -28.83 -11.90
N LEU A 339 -21.51 -27.62 -12.51
CA LEU A 339 -21.28 -27.40 -13.93
C LEU A 339 -19.89 -26.81 -14.18
N TYR A 340 -19.60 -25.69 -13.54
CA TYR A 340 -18.30 -25.06 -13.57
C TYR A 340 -17.70 -25.01 -12.16
N ARG A 341 -16.41 -25.21 -12.04
CA ARG A 341 -15.70 -24.98 -10.79
C ARG A 341 -15.64 -23.50 -10.48
N SER A 342 -16.14 -23.08 -9.32
CA SER A 342 -16.02 -21.70 -8.87
C SER A 342 -14.55 -21.38 -8.57
N ARG A 343 -14.03 -20.36 -9.22
CA ARG A 343 -12.63 -19.94 -9.13
C ARG A 343 -12.51 -18.45 -8.79
N HIS A 344 -13.57 -17.87 -8.28
CA HIS A 344 -13.62 -16.45 -7.97
C HIS A 344 -14.50 -16.17 -6.75
N GLU A 345 -14.31 -14.99 -6.19
CA GLU A 345 -15.26 -14.29 -5.34
C GLU A 345 -15.48 -12.89 -5.91
N LEU A 346 -16.64 -12.32 -5.64
CA LEU A 346 -17.00 -10.98 -6.08
C LEU A 346 -16.71 -9.98 -4.96
N VAL A 347 -16.28 -8.78 -5.34
CA VAL A 347 -16.05 -7.66 -4.42
C VAL A 347 -16.84 -6.47 -4.94
N PHE A 348 -17.93 -6.15 -4.26
CA PHE A 348 -18.77 -5.02 -4.58
C PHE A 348 -18.15 -3.75 -3.99
N VAL A 349 -17.85 -2.77 -4.84
CA VAL A 349 -17.26 -1.50 -4.44
C VAL A 349 -18.33 -0.45 -4.43
N PHE A 350 -18.83 -0.12 -3.24
CA PHE A 350 -19.80 0.92 -3.03
C PHE A 350 -19.13 2.22 -2.56
N LYS A 351 -19.78 3.35 -2.81
CA LYS A 351 -19.40 4.65 -2.28
C LYS A 351 -20.46 5.15 -1.32
N ASN A 352 -20.03 5.63 -0.16
CA ASN A 352 -20.85 6.29 0.84
C ASN A 352 -20.96 7.77 0.52
N GLY A 353 -22.20 8.30 0.45
CA GLY A 353 -22.45 9.72 0.27
C GLY A 353 -22.05 10.29 -1.10
N LYS A 354 -21.92 11.63 -1.18
CA LYS A 354 -21.76 12.36 -2.46
C LYS A 354 -20.35 12.91 -2.68
N ASP A 355 -19.56 13.07 -1.64
CA ASP A 355 -18.21 13.63 -1.77
C ASP A 355 -17.32 12.77 -2.67
N PRO A 356 -16.28 13.35 -3.28
CA PRO A 356 -15.29 12.60 -4.03
C PRO A 356 -14.58 11.58 -3.12
N HIS A 357 -14.42 10.36 -3.62
CA HIS A 357 -13.62 9.36 -2.93
C HIS A 357 -12.12 9.59 -3.16
N THR A 358 -11.30 9.17 -2.23
CA THR A 358 -9.84 9.08 -2.41
C THR A 358 -9.55 8.06 -3.52
N ASN A 359 -8.79 8.47 -4.54
CA ASN A 359 -8.40 7.62 -5.67
C ASN A 359 -6.88 7.65 -5.84
N ASN A 360 -6.20 6.66 -5.29
CA ASN A 360 -4.75 6.51 -5.37
C ASN A 360 -4.29 5.71 -6.61
N VAL A 361 -5.22 5.15 -7.38
CA VAL A 361 -4.92 4.40 -8.62
C VAL A 361 -4.72 5.35 -9.80
N GLN A 362 -5.65 6.27 -10.03
CA GLN A 362 -5.62 7.29 -11.10
C GLN A 362 -5.03 6.77 -12.44
N LEU A 363 -5.49 5.59 -12.87
CA LEU A 363 -5.05 4.93 -14.11
C LEU A 363 -3.52 4.73 -14.20
N GLY A 364 -2.86 4.50 -13.07
CA GLY A 364 -1.42 4.22 -13.01
C GLY A 364 -0.53 5.46 -12.84
N ARG A 365 -1.08 6.65 -12.61
CA ARG A 365 -0.32 7.89 -12.42
C ARG A 365 0.78 7.75 -11.36
N PHE A 366 0.52 7.00 -10.29
CA PHE A 366 1.45 6.77 -9.19
C PHE A 366 2.14 5.38 -9.26
N GLY A 367 2.11 4.72 -10.41
CA GLY A 367 2.67 3.38 -10.60
C GLY A 367 1.71 2.23 -10.25
N ARG A 368 0.56 2.51 -9.62
CA ARG A 368 -0.47 1.50 -9.29
C ARG A 368 -1.44 1.35 -10.46
N ASN A 369 -1.13 0.47 -11.40
CA ASN A 369 -2.02 0.15 -12.52
C ASN A 369 -2.92 -1.04 -12.14
N ARG A 370 -4.12 -0.76 -11.64
CA ARG A 370 -5.07 -1.77 -11.14
C ARG A 370 -6.23 -1.97 -12.11
N SER A 371 -6.63 -3.22 -12.29
CA SER A 371 -7.87 -3.60 -12.97
C SER A 371 -8.89 -4.12 -11.95
N ASN A 372 -10.13 -4.32 -12.37
CA ASN A 372 -11.15 -4.93 -11.55
C ASN A 372 -11.10 -6.47 -11.51
N VAL A 373 -10.05 -7.08 -12.06
CA VAL A 373 -9.75 -8.51 -11.88
C VAL A 373 -8.48 -8.62 -11.04
N TRP A 374 -8.64 -9.15 -9.82
CA TRP A 374 -7.58 -9.28 -8.84
C TRP A 374 -7.10 -10.72 -8.78
N TYR A 375 -5.81 -10.95 -8.94
CA TYR A 375 -5.21 -12.29 -8.89
C TYR A 375 -4.51 -12.48 -7.55
N ALA A 376 -5.02 -13.40 -6.74
CA ALA A 376 -4.37 -13.81 -5.50
C ALA A 376 -4.69 -15.28 -5.20
N PRO A 377 -3.79 -16.02 -4.54
CA PRO A 377 -4.03 -17.39 -4.16
C PRO A 377 -5.22 -17.46 -3.19
N GLY A 378 -6.06 -18.48 -3.33
CA GLY A 378 -7.08 -18.80 -2.34
C GLY A 378 -6.51 -19.62 -1.18
N ALA A 379 -7.22 -19.69 -0.05
CA ALA A 379 -6.79 -20.41 1.16
C ALA A 379 -6.31 -21.86 0.88
N ASN A 380 -6.92 -22.55 -0.08
CA ASN A 380 -6.55 -23.93 -0.45
C ASN A 380 -5.21 -24.02 -1.23
N SER A 381 -4.64 -22.91 -1.68
CA SER A 381 -3.37 -22.90 -2.44
C SER A 381 -2.16 -23.00 -1.52
N PHE A 382 -2.28 -22.58 -0.28
CA PHE A 382 -1.22 -22.63 0.71
C PHE A 382 -0.94 -24.04 1.26
N ALA A 383 -1.89 -24.97 1.08
CA ALA A 383 -1.84 -26.32 1.66
C ALA A 383 -0.88 -27.29 0.94
N ARG A 384 -0.32 -26.96 -0.23
CA ARG A 384 0.50 -27.89 -1.03
C ARG A 384 1.87 -28.19 -0.42
N ASN A 385 2.42 -27.31 0.42
CA ASN A 385 3.73 -27.45 1.04
C ASN A 385 3.71 -27.56 2.57
N SER A 386 2.53 -27.66 3.19
CA SER A 386 2.37 -27.69 4.65
C SER A 386 1.93 -29.07 5.14
N PRO A 387 2.35 -29.50 6.34
CA PRO A 387 1.88 -30.77 6.92
C PRO A 387 0.37 -30.74 7.08
N LYS A 388 -0.27 -31.91 6.91
CA LYS A 388 -1.74 -32.15 6.86
C LYS A 388 -2.63 -31.47 7.91
N LYS A 389 -2.08 -30.86 8.96
CA LYS A 389 -2.81 -30.17 10.03
C LYS A 389 -3.36 -28.79 9.67
N GLN A 390 -2.88 -28.15 8.58
CA GLN A 390 -3.27 -26.77 8.24
C GLN A 390 -4.58 -26.66 7.42
N LEU A 391 -5.10 -27.75 6.89
CA LEU A 391 -6.41 -27.75 6.22
C LEU A 391 -7.60 -27.59 7.20
N GLU A 392 -7.36 -27.68 8.50
CA GLU A 392 -8.38 -27.56 9.55
C GLU A 392 -8.71 -26.12 9.93
N SER A 393 -7.90 -25.15 9.49
CA SER A 393 -8.09 -23.73 9.80
C SER A 393 -8.74 -23.00 8.64
N HIS A 394 -9.98 -22.67 8.78
CA HIS A 394 -10.88 -21.79 8.01
C HIS A 394 -10.75 -21.76 6.48
N PRO A 395 -11.81 -22.12 5.73
CA PRO A 395 -11.82 -22.18 4.25
C PRO A 395 -11.93 -20.82 3.54
N THR A 396 -12.12 -19.71 4.25
CA THR A 396 -12.51 -18.40 3.67
C THR A 396 -11.58 -17.25 3.97
N VAL A 397 -10.36 -17.50 4.43
CA VAL A 397 -9.40 -16.40 4.74
C VAL A 397 -8.99 -15.65 3.48
N LYS A 398 -9.12 -14.33 3.52
CA LYS A 398 -8.66 -13.45 2.46
C LYS A 398 -7.13 -13.26 2.57
N PRO A 399 -6.37 -13.21 1.45
CA PRO A 399 -4.95 -12.86 1.48
C PRO A 399 -4.74 -11.44 2.01
N ILE A 400 -3.76 -11.26 2.89
CA ILE A 400 -3.42 -9.95 3.46
C ILE A 400 -3.07 -8.95 2.35
N ALA A 401 -2.28 -9.37 1.35
CA ALA A 401 -1.88 -8.54 0.22
C ALA A 401 -3.09 -8.01 -0.58
N LEU A 402 -4.11 -8.84 -0.81
CA LEU A 402 -5.32 -8.43 -1.53
C LEU A 402 -6.09 -7.35 -0.78
N VAL A 403 -6.21 -7.49 0.55
CA VAL A 403 -6.88 -6.49 1.41
C VAL A 403 -6.03 -5.23 1.52
N ALA A 404 -4.70 -5.36 1.68
CA ALA A 404 -3.76 -4.24 1.71
C ALA A 404 -3.84 -3.39 0.42
N ASP A 405 -3.91 -4.04 -0.73
CA ASP A 405 -4.08 -3.37 -2.01
C ASP A 405 -5.38 -2.55 -2.10
N ALA A 406 -6.52 -3.13 -1.65
CA ALA A 406 -7.79 -2.41 -1.61
C ALA A 406 -7.74 -1.19 -0.68
N ILE A 407 -7.09 -1.32 0.48
CA ILE A 407 -6.86 -0.22 1.42
C ILE A 407 -6.02 0.89 0.77
N LEU A 408 -4.91 0.54 0.12
CA LEU A 408 -4.02 1.49 -0.55
C LEU A 408 -4.69 2.22 -1.71
N ASP A 409 -5.63 1.58 -2.39
CA ASP A 409 -6.34 2.17 -3.53
C ASP A 409 -7.20 3.38 -3.14
N CYS A 410 -7.66 3.47 -1.87
CA CYS A 410 -8.71 4.44 -1.48
C CYS A 410 -8.50 5.15 -0.13
N THR A 411 -7.34 5.02 0.51
CA THR A 411 -7.07 5.64 1.82
C THR A 411 -5.72 6.32 1.87
N GLN A 412 -5.54 7.21 2.84
CA GLN A 412 -4.26 7.81 3.20
C GLN A 412 -3.67 7.14 4.45
N ARG A 413 -2.37 7.35 4.72
CA ARG A 413 -1.76 6.88 5.97
C ARG A 413 -2.50 7.48 7.18
N ASN A 414 -2.60 6.71 8.26
CA ASN A 414 -3.37 7.01 9.47
C ASN A 414 -4.90 7.10 9.29
N ASP A 415 -5.44 6.94 8.08
CA ASP A 415 -6.88 6.80 7.89
C ASP A 415 -7.41 5.55 8.63
N ILE A 416 -8.68 5.63 9.07
CA ILE A 416 -9.37 4.49 9.68
C ILE A 416 -10.01 3.64 8.57
N VAL A 417 -9.78 2.34 8.64
CA VAL A 417 -10.50 1.32 7.88
C VAL A 417 -11.36 0.52 8.85
N ILE A 418 -12.66 0.41 8.57
CA ILE A 418 -13.56 -0.38 9.41
C ILE A 418 -13.82 -1.76 8.80
N ASP A 419 -13.82 -2.80 9.66
CA ASP A 419 -14.19 -4.15 9.28
C ASP A 419 -15.11 -4.77 10.35
N PRO A 420 -16.43 -4.80 10.11
CA PRO A 420 -17.38 -5.34 11.11
C PRO A 420 -17.46 -6.88 11.16
N TYR A 421 -16.77 -7.59 10.26
CA TYR A 421 -16.70 -9.06 10.22
C TYR A 421 -15.26 -9.51 10.09
N LEU A 422 -14.44 -9.14 11.10
CA LEU A 422 -12.98 -9.25 11.05
C LEU A 422 -12.46 -10.66 10.84
N GLY A 423 -13.16 -11.66 11.39
CA GLY A 423 -12.70 -13.04 11.39
C GLY A 423 -11.31 -13.16 12.05
N SER A 424 -10.40 -13.78 11.36
CA SER A 424 -9.05 -14.06 11.87
C SER A 424 -8.10 -12.87 11.93
N GLY A 425 -8.53 -11.66 11.53
CA GLY A 425 -7.71 -10.44 11.68
C GLY A 425 -6.98 -9.97 10.43
N THR A 426 -7.34 -10.44 9.24
CA THR A 426 -6.65 -10.07 8.00
C THR A 426 -6.61 -8.57 7.76
N THR A 427 -7.73 -7.87 7.99
CA THR A 427 -7.82 -6.42 7.79
C THR A 427 -6.95 -5.64 8.79
N ILE A 428 -6.82 -6.09 10.03
CA ILE A 428 -5.88 -5.50 11.01
C ILE A 428 -4.43 -5.62 10.51
N LEU A 429 -4.03 -6.82 10.03
CA LEU A 429 -2.67 -7.02 9.53
C LEU A 429 -2.39 -6.22 8.25
N ALA A 430 -3.37 -6.11 7.35
CA ALA A 430 -3.27 -5.29 6.17
C ALA A 430 -3.15 -3.79 6.50
N ALA A 431 -3.94 -3.31 7.47
CA ALA A 431 -3.88 -1.93 7.95
C ALA A 431 -2.54 -1.62 8.64
N GLU A 432 -2.02 -2.52 9.48
CA GLU A 432 -0.69 -2.40 10.10
C GLU A 432 0.40 -2.23 9.04
N ARG A 433 0.45 -3.13 8.03
CA ARG A 433 1.44 -3.10 6.94
C ARG A 433 1.37 -1.82 6.11
N THR A 434 0.17 -1.28 5.94
CA THR A 434 -0.04 -0.09 5.11
C THR A 434 0.01 1.22 5.90
N GLY A 435 0.21 1.18 7.22
CA GLY A 435 0.22 2.35 8.08
C GLY A 435 -1.16 3.00 8.24
N ARG A 436 -2.23 2.20 8.14
CA ARG A 436 -3.61 2.61 8.43
C ARG A 436 -4.04 2.09 9.79
N ARG A 437 -5.12 2.65 10.34
CA ARG A 437 -5.73 2.18 11.59
C ARG A 437 -6.94 1.32 11.25
N CYS A 438 -7.03 0.13 11.83
CA CYS A 438 -8.20 -0.72 11.66
C CYS A 438 -9.09 -0.64 12.90
N HIS A 439 -10.37 -0.38 12.71
CA HIS A 439 -11.41 -0.47 13.72
C HIS A 439 -12.32 -1.65 13.35
N ALA A 440 -12.28 -2.71 14.14
CA ALA A 440 -12.89 -3.98 13.76
C ALA A 440 -13.84 -4.53 14.82
N ILE A 441 -14.85 -5.27 14.34
CA ILE A 441 -15.78 -6.01 15.17
C ILE A 441 -15.68 -7.49 14.83
N GLU A 442 -15.75 -8.34 15.84
CA GLU A 442 -15.84 -9.79 15.67
C GLU A 442 -16.69 -10.37 16.81
N ILE A 443 -17.66 -11.19 16.43
CA ILE A 443 -18.63 -11.74 17.38
C ILE A 443 -18.09 -12.93 18.17
N ASP A 444 -17.23 -13.75 17.54
CA ASP A 444 -16.65 -14.94 18.17
C ASP A 444 -15.32 -14.59 18.86
N GLY A 445 -15.31 -14.65 20.20
CA GLY A 445 -14.12 -14.37 21.01
C GLY A 445 -12.88 -15.22 20.64
N ARG A 446 -13.04 -16.40 20.01
CA ARG A 446 -11.91 -17.21 19.53
C ARG A 446 -11.23 -16.57 18.31
N TYR A 447 -12.01 -15.96 17.43
CA TYR A 447 -11.46 -15.19 16.31
C TYR A 447 -10.81 -13.90 16.80
N VAL A 448 -11.40 -13.22 17.79
CA VAL A 448 -10.77 -12.08 18.48
C VAL A 448 -9.41 -12.48 19.05
N ASP A 449 -9.34 -13.58 19.81
CA ASP A 449 -8.09 -14.10 20.37
C ASP A 449 -7.06 -14.47 19.29
N THR A 450 -7.53 -14.99 18.14
CA THR A 450 -6.70 -15.33 16.99
C THR A 450 -6.13 -14.07 16.34
N ALA A 451 -6.95 -13.06 16.08
CA ALA A 451 -6.54 -11.78 15.52
C ALA A 451 -5.50 -11.08 16.40
N ILE A 452 -5.72 -11.05 17.72
CA ILE A 452 -4.75 -10.52 18.70
C ILE A 452 -3.41 -11.24 18.60
N LYS A 453 -3.40 -12.58 18.60
CA LYS A 453 -2.17 -13.37 18.54
C LYS A 453 -1.43 -13.16 17.21
N ARG A 454 -2.15 -13.08 16.09
CA ARG A 454 -1.56 -12.79 14.76
C ARG A 454 -0.89 -11.43 14.76
N TRP A 455 -1.61 -10.39 15.23
CA TRP A 455 -1.05 -9.04 15.29
C TRP A 455 0.17 -8.96 16.21
N GLN A 456 0.11 -9.57 17.40
CA GLN A 456 1.27 -9.62 18.31
C GLN A 456 2.47 -10.37 17.70
N ARG A 457 2.21 -11.41 16.89
CA ARG A 457 3.26 -12.15 16.18
C ARG A 457 3.93 -11.28 15.12
N LEU A 458 3.14 -10.52 14.35
CA LEU A 458 3.63 -9.63 13.30
C LEU A 458 4.45 -8.47 13.88
N THR A 459 3.89 -7.75 14.86
CA THR A 459 4.44 -6.48 15.36
C THR A 459 5.43 -6.64 16.53
N LYS A 460 5.42 -7.79 17.20
CA LYS A 460 6.10 -8.04 18.48
C LYS A 460 5.62 -7.15 19.63
N GLN A 461 4.53 -6.41 19.45
CA GLN A 461 3.89 -5.59 20.46
C GLN A 461 2.87 -6.41 21.27
N LYS A 462 2.39 -5.84 22.39
CA LYS A 462 1.38 -6.46 23.26
C LYS A 462 0.05 -5.75 23.09
N ALA A 463 -0.99 -6.48 22.74
CA ALA A 463 -2.37 -5.98 22.79
C ALA A 463 -2.79 -5.74 24.25
N LYS A 464 -3.60 -4.71 24.47
CA LYS A 464 -4.08 -4.29 25.80
C LYS A 464 -5.59 -4.11 25.78
N ASP A 465 -6.24 -4.36 26.91
CA ASP A 465 -7.63 -3.94 27.11
C ASP A 465 -7.73 -2.44 27.44
N VAL A 466 -8.94 -1.93 27.60
CA VAL A 466 -9.19 -0.51 27.92
C VAL A 466 -8.64 -0.10 29.32
N HIS A 467 -8.33 -1.05 30.17
CA HIS A 467 -7.76 -0.84 31.50
C HIS A 467 -6.23 -0.90 31.49
N GLY A 468 -5.63 -1.18 30.32
CA GLY A 468 -4.17 -1.28 30.15
C GLY A 468 -3.59 -2.67 30.44
N ASN A 469 -4.43 -3.69 30.77
CA ASN A 469 -3.96 -5.05 30.99
C ASN A 469 -3.58 -5.67 29.66
N THR A 470 -2.46 -6.37 29.60
CA THR A 470 -2.07 -7.11 28.40
C THR A 470 -2.96 -8.33 28.20
N PHE A 471 -3.06 -8.80 26.95
CA PHE A 471 -3.81 -10.03 26.63
C PHE A 471 -3.36 -11.23 27.49
N ALA A 472 -2.07 -11.35 27.79
CA ALA A 472 -1.55 -12.41 28.65
C ALA A 472 -2.01 -12.28 30.12
N GLN A 473 -2.06 -11.06 30.67
CA GLN A 473 -2.60 -10.81 32.02
C GLN A 473 -4.08 -11.14 32.08
N THR A 474 -4.89 -10.60 31.18
CA THR A 474 -6.33 -10.89 31.11
C THR A 474 -6.61 -12.39 30.96
N ARG A 475 -5.77 -13.10 30.17
CA ARG A 475 -5.84 -14.56 30.05
C ARG A 475 -5.60 -15.26 31.38
N SER A 476 -4.57 -14.85 32.14
CA SER A 476 -4.26 -15.42 33.45
C SER A 476 -5.39 -15.19 34.43
N ASP A 477 -5.91 -13.96 34.48
CA ASP A 477 -6.97 -13.57 35.44
C ASP A 477 -8.28 -14.31 35.15
N ARG A 478 -8.62 -14.50 33.86
CA ARG A 478 -9.83 -15.21 33.43
C ARG A 478 -9.70 -16.74 33.53
N GLY A 479 -8.49 -17.28 33.40
CA GLY A 479 -8.19 -18.72 33.53
C GLY A 479 -8.06 -19.18 34.98
N ALA A 480 -7.66 -18.31 35.88
CA ALA A 480 -7.59 -18.60 37.31
C ALA A 480 -8.98 -18.74 37.99
N ASN A 481 -10.03 -18.25 37.34
CA ASN A 481 -11.42 -18.29 37.79
C ASN A 481 -12.27 -19.39 37.11
N GLN A 482 -11.66 -20.31 36.35
CA GLN A 482 -12.24 -21.54 35.78
C GLN A 482 -11.61 -22.81 36.34
#